data_320ec8cbf3bd50e241858181e0bd1d4a
#
_entry.id   320ec8cbf3bd50e241858181e0bd1d4a
#
_cell.length_a   1.000
_cell.length_b   1.000
_cell.length_c   1.000
_cell.angle_alpha   90.00
_cell.angle_beta   90.00
_cell.angle_gamma   90.00
#
_symmetry.space_group_name_H-M   'P 1'
#
loop_
_entity.id
_entity.type
_entity.pdbx_description
1 polymer ?
#
loop_
_entity_poly.entity_id
_entity_poly.type
_entity_poly.pdbx_seq_one_letter_code
_entity_poly.pdbx_strand_id
1 'polypeptide(L)'
;MVEGDETRKGQNVRSRVLLVFGGASSEHEISCLTAGGVLRALDRERFDVTCVGIAKGGRWVAVDEEMVTSYAIVDASLPTVDASLPDAVLIRTASGADVARVDGDSLVGRTPIDVAFALLHGPFGEDGTIQGLFEMMGVRYVGAGVLSSAVCQDKGAMKQQFAVHDLPTGPYVIVTDAQWTSDPDACLSRIGELEAPWFVKPARGGSSMGITRVTTTVDLPAAIAQARCFDPQVIVEQGVVGAREVECAVLGSLVGAPLASLPGEIDVHTESRFYDFATKYLPDQPVDLVIPADLPDDVIERVRELAVRAFVALGVEGLARVDTFVFPDGTVILNELNTMPGFTATSMYPKLWDAVGVAYTELVTRLLDLALARPLGPR
;
A
#
# COMPACT_ATOMS: atom_id res chain seq x y z
N MET A 1 38.43 14.56 17.81
CA MET A 1 38.87 13.18 18.06
C MET A 1 37.65 12.42 18.53
N VAL A 2 37.09 11.59 17.69
CA VAL A 2 35.98 10.69 18.03
C VAL A 2 36.59 9.29 18.00
N GLU A 3 36.99 8.84 19.15
CA GLU A 3 37.30 7.42 19.41
C GLU A 3 35.97 6.75 19.79
N GLY A 4 35.53 5.75 19.06
CA GLY A 4 34.41 4.93 19.51
C GLY A 4 33.59 4.25 18.43
N ASP A 5 34.22 3.50 17.51
CA ASP A 5 33.43 2.53 16.70
C ASP A 5 34.28 1.34 16.19
N GLU A 6 35.19 0.82 17.00
CA GLU A 6 35.96 -0.39 16.62
C GLU A 6 35.56 -1.69 17.36
N THR A 7 34.55 -1.69 18.23
CA THR A 7 34.21 -2.85 19.07
C THR A 7 33.04 -3.70 18.58
N ARG A 8 32.48 -3.45 17.38
CA ARG A 8 31.36 -4.25 16.84
C ARG A 8 31.74 -5.28 15.75
N LYS A 9 32.99 -5.56 15.53
CA LYS A 9 33.41 -6.63 14.61
C LYS A 9 33.56 -7.95 15.37
N GLY A 10 32.47 -8.78 15.38
CA GLY A 10 32.56 -10.16 15.88
C GLY A 10 31.31 -10.84 16.39
N GLN A 11 30.23 -10.12 16.64
CA GLN A 11 28.91 -10.74 16.88
C GLN A 11 28.01 -10.40 15.71
N ASN A 12 27.37 -11.40 15.14
CA ASN A 12 26.32 -11.24 14.13
C ASN A 12 25.10 -10.60 14.83
N VAL A 13 25.14 -9.25 15.02
CA VAL A 13 24.08 -8.51 15.72
C VAL A 13 22.89 -8.45 14.79
N ARG A 14 21.82 -9.16 15.16
CA ARG A 14 20.56 -9.12 14.41
C ARG A 14 19.94 -7.72 14.46
N SER A 15 19.39 -7.27 13.34
CA SER A 15 18.63 -6.03 13.28
C SER A 15 17.25 -6.20 13.91
N ARG A 16 16.80 -5.22 14.68
CA ARG A 16 15.55 -5.26 15.45
C ARG A 16 14.43 -4.62 14.65
N VAL A 17 13.50 -5.45 14.20
CA VAL A 17 12.35 -5.08 13.37
C VAL A 17 11.15 -4.82 14.27
N LEU A 18 10.51 -3.68 14.11
CA LEU A 18 9.16 -3.41 14.63
C LEU A 18 8.15 -3.78 13.52
N LEU A 19 7.38 -4.83 13.73
CA LEU A 19 6.29 -5.21 12.85
C LEU A 19 5.00 -4.56 13.35
N VAL A 20 4.38 -3.67 12.54
CA VAL A 20 3.14 -2.96 12.87
C VAL A 20 2.03 -3.41 11.92
N PHE A 21 0.87 -3.80 12.46
CA PHE A 21 -0.23 -4.36 11.69
C PHE A 21 -1.60 -4.08 12.30
N GLY A 22 -2.69 -4.43 11.59
CA GLY A 22 -4.05 -4.15 11.99
C GLY A 22 -4.54 -2.82 11.45
N GLY A 23 -4.80 -1.85 12.33
CA GLY A 23 -5.25 -0.50 11.96
C GLY A 23 -6.76 -0.32 11.98
N ALA A 24 -7.21 0.94 11.85
CA ALA A 24 -8.63 1.30 11.86
C ALA A 24 -9.31 1.21 10.48
N SER A 25 -8.58 0.76 9.45
CA SER A 25 -9.12 0.65 8.09
C SER A 25 -10.00 -0.59 7.90
N SER A 26 -10.73 -0.63 6.77
CA SER A 26 -11.51 -1.80 6.35
C SER A 26 -10.65 -3.03 6.03
N GLU A 27 -9.34 -2.85 5.90
CA GLU A 27 -8.38 -3.91 5.57
C GLU A 27 -7.62 -4.43 6.81
N HIS A 28 -8.16 -4.17 8.01
CA HIS A 28 -7.58 -4.58 9.29
C HIS A 28 -7.21 -6.08 9.34
N GLU A 29 -8.13 -6.93 8.93
CA GLU A 29 -7.97 -8.37 8.96
C GLU A 29 -6.90 -8.86 7.97
N ILE A 30 -6.84 -8.21 6.80
CA ILE A 30 -5.83 -8.52 5.79
C ILE A 30 -4.44 -8.11 6.28
N SER A 31 -4.34 -6.97 6.95
CA SER A 31 -3.12 -6.52 7.62
C SER A 31 -2.64 -7.54 8.66
N CYS A 32 -3.55 -8.08 9.48
CA CYS A 32 -3.22 -9.14 10.45
C CYS A 32 -2.72 -10.42 9.76
N LEU A 33 -3.42 -10.86 8.72
CA LEU A 33 -3.05 -12.04 7.94
C LEU A 33 -1.66 -11.85 7.28
N THR A 34 -1.41 -10.67 6.75
CA THR A 34 -0.12 -10.27 6.14
C THR A 34 1.00 -10.34 7.17
N ALA A 35 0.75 -9.83 8.40
CA ALA A 35 1.75 -9.87 9.47
C ALA A 35 2.18 -11.29 9.81
N GLY A 36 1.23 -12.23 9.90
CA GLY A 36 1.55 -13.65 10.09
C GLY A 36 2.40 -14.23 8.95
N GLY A 37 2.10 -13.85 7.70
CA GLY A 37 2.87 -14.25 6.52
C GLY A 37 4.30 -13.72 6.55
N VAL A 38 4.47 -12.42 6.79
CA VAL A 38 5.79 -11.76 6.88
C VAL A 38 6.61 -12.33 8.02
N LEU A 39 6.01 -12.53 9.20
CA LEU A 39 6.71 -13.07 10.36
C LEU A 39 7.26 -14.49 10.11
N ARG A 40 6.47 -15.35 9.45
CA ARG A 40 6.92 -16.69 9.03
C ARG A 40 8.03 -16.65 7.96
N ALA A 41 8.07 -15.61 7.14
CA ALA A 41 9.05 -15.44 6.06
C ALA A 41 10.33 -14.74 6.50
N LEU A 42 10.37 -14.13 7.69
CA LEU A 42 11.55 -13.42 8.19
C LEU A 42 12.74 -14.35 8.42
N ASP A 43 13.92 -13.92 7.94
CA ASP A 43 15.20 -14.56 8.25
C ASP A 43 15.60 -14.30 9.71
N ARG A 44 15.37 -15.30 10.57
CA ARG A 44 15.60 -15.22 12.01
C ARG A 44 17.09 -15.24 12.40
N GLU A 45 18.00 -15.51 11.46
CA GLU A 45 19.42 -15.36 11.69
C GLU A 45 19.86 -13.88 11.57
N ARG A 46 19.10 -13.07 10.83
CA ARG A 46 19.37 -11.65 10.58
C ARG A 46 18.50 -10.69 11.38
N PHE A 47 17.27 -11.10 11.74
CA PHE A 47 16.26 -10.20 12.29
C PHE A 47 15.64 -10.73 13.58
N ASP A 48 15.62 -9.87 14.61
CA ASP A 48 14.76 -10.01 15.79
C ASP A 48 13.51 -9.16 15.60
N VAL A 49 12.35 -9.63 16.07
CA VAL A 49 11.08 -8.95 15.81
C VAL A 49 10.39 -8.57 17.11
N THR A 50 9.77 -7.41 17.12
CA THR A 50 8.79 -6.98 18.11
C THR A 50 7.48 -6.69 17.37
N CYS A 51 6.38 -7.30 17.80
CA CYS A 51 5.08 -7.17 17.17
C CYS A 51 4.19 -6.18 17.92
N VAL A 52 3.63 -5.23 17.17
CA VAL A 52 2.65 -4.26 17.67
C VAL A 52 1.42 -4.29 16.78
N GLY A 53 0.29 -4.64 17.38
CA GLY A 53 -1.01 -4.60 16.73
C GLY A 53 -1.71 -3.27 16.98
N ILE A 54 -2.39 -2.74 15.97
CA ILE A 54 -3.30 -1.60 16.12
C ILE A 54 -4.72 -2.14 16.00
N ALA A 55 -5.47 -2.11 17.09
CA ALA A 55 -6.87 -2.54 17.12
C ALA A 55 -7.74 -1.64 16.22
N LYS A 56 -8.94 -2.10 15.83
CA LYS A 56 -9.88 -1.33 14.99
C LYS A 56 -10.24 0.04 15.57
N GLY A 57 -10.21 0.19 16.90
CA GLY A 57 -10.40 1.47 17.59
C GLY A 57 -9.17 2.37 17.63
N GLY A 58 -8.06 1.99 16.99
CA GLY A 58 -6.82 2.77 16.96
C GLY A 58 -5.88 2.55 18.15
N ARG A 59 -6.24 1.68 19.10
CA ARG A 59 -5.39 1.36 20.25
C ARG A 59 -4.21 0.49 19.84
N TRP A 60 -3.01 0.87 20.25
CA TRP A 60 -1.76 0.13 20.01
C TRP A 60 -1.53 -0.86 21.13
N VAL A 61 -1.32 -2.12 20.80
CA VAL A 61 -1.13 -3.20 21.76
C VAL A 61 0.11 -4.05 21.44
N ALA A 62 0.77 -4.54 22.47
CA ALA A 62 1.88 -5.48 22.33
C ALA A 62 1.30 -6.87 22.06
N VAL A 63 1.72 -7.49 20.97
CA VAL A 63 1.27 -8.83 20.57
C VAL A 63 2.44 -9.77 20.58
N ASP A 64 2.25 -10.97 21.16
CA ASP A 64 3.31 -11.98 21.17
C ASP A 64 3.51 -12.58 19.76
N GLU A 65 4.76 -12.87 19.41
CA GLU A 65 5.12 -13.41 18.08
C GLU A 65 4.39 -14.72 17.76
N GLU A 66 4.17 -15.60 18.76
CA GLU A 66 3.45 -16.86 18.57
C GLU A 66 2.01 -16.62 18.12
N MET A 67 1.34 -15.62 18.70
CA MET A 67 -0.02 -15.22 18.31
C MET A 67 -0.03 -14.72 16.86
N VAL A 68 0.88 -13.82 16.47
CA VAL A 68 0.96 -13.31 15.10
C VAL A 68 1.29 -14.42 14.11
N THR A 69 2.20 -15.32 14.46
CA THR A 69 2.56 -16.48 13.63
C THR A 69 1.37 -17.40 13.36
N SER A 70 0.42 -17.49 14.32
CA SER A 70 -0.80 -18.29 14.19
C SER A 70 -1.89 -17.65 13.31
N TYR A 71 -1.74 -16.40 12.93
CA TYR A 71 -2.74 -15.71 12.09
C TYR A 71 -2.91 -16.41 10.75
N ALA A 72 -4.12 -16.93 10.55
CA ALA A 72 -4.56 -17.65 9.36
C ALA A 72 -6.07 -17.48 9.19
N ILE A 73 -6.59 -17.83 8.03
CA ILE A 73 -8.03 -17.93 7.80
C ILE A 73 -8.50 -19.26 8.43
N VAL A 74 -9.42 -19.18 9.38
CA VAL A 74 -10.02 -20.36 10.05
C VAL A 74 -11.54 -20.26 9.93
N ASP A 75 -12.18 -21.28 9.37
CA ASP A 75 -13.64 -21.34 9.17
C ASP A 75 -14.21 -20.06 8.53
N ALA A 76 -13.55 -19.56 7.48
CA ALA A 76 -13.86 -18.29 6.79
C ALA A 76 -13.78 -17.04 7.69
N SER A 77 -13.22 -17.14 8.89
CA SER A 77 -12.95 -16.01 9.78
C SER A 77 -11.51 -15.53 9.62
N LEU A 78 -11.35 -14.22 9.50
CA LEU A 78 -10.06 -13.56 9.41
C LEU A 78 -9.55 -13.14 10.80
N PRO A 79 -8.21 -13.13 11.03
CA PRO A 79 -7.64 -12.71 12.31
C PRO A 79 -7.83 -11.23 12.56
N THR A 80 -7.98 -10.86 13.83
CA THR A 80 -8.06 -9.46 14.29
C THR A 80 -7.13 -9.23 15.47
N VAL A 81 -6.75 -7.98 15.69
CA VAL A 81 -5.98 -7.58 16.88
C VAL A 81 -6.91 -7.55 18.09
N ASP A 82 -6.54 -8.28 19.13
CA ASP A 82 -7.25 -8.27 20.42
C ASP A 82 -6.94 -6.97 21.18
N ALA A 83 -7.95 -6.10 21.29
CA ALA A 83 -7.84 -4.82 21.99
C ALA A 83 -7.69 -4.95 23.52
N SER A 84 -7.83 -6.13 24.10
CA SER A 84 -7.64 -6.38 25.54
C SER A 84 -6.17 -6.60 25.93
N LEU A 85 -5.28 -6.76 24.95
CA LEU A 85 -3.85 -6.93 25.17
C LEU A 85 -3.23 -5.66 25.79
N PRO A 86 -2.06 -5.78 26.47
CA PRO A 86 -1.36 -4.64 27.05
C PRO A 86 -1.03 -3.57 26.02
N ASP A 87 -1.15 -2.30 26.41
CA ASP A 87 -0.78 -1.18 25.54
C ASP A 87 0.70 -1.22 25.16
N ALA A 88 0.98 -0.85 23.92
CA ALA A 88 2.32 -0.63 23.41
C ALA A 88 2.53 0.86 23.11
N VAL A 89 3.70 1.38 23.42
CA VAL A 89 4.08 2.77 23.11
C VAL A 89 5.44 2.81 22.45
N LEU A 90 5.57 3.70 21.47
CA LEU A 90 6.84 4.03 20.83
C LEU A 90 7.46 5.22 21.57
N ILE A 91 8.71 5.08 21.98
CA ILE A 91 9.42 6.05 22.82
C ILE A 91 10.64 6.55 22.08
N ARG A 92 10.72 7.86 21.82
CA ARG A 92 11.92 8.49 21.27
C ARG A 92 13.04 8.46 22.30
N THR A 93 14.22 8.03 21.90
CA THR A 93 15.44 8.01 22.70
C THR A 93 16.55 8.85 22.04
N ALA A 94 17.65 9.05 22.74
CA ALA A 94 18.81 9.76 22.15
C ALA A 94 19.44 9.03 20.96
N SER A 95 19.30 7.70 20.89
CA SER A 95 19.91 6.85 19.86
C SER A 95 18.91 6.26 18.84
N GLY A 96 17.66 6.66 18.84
CA GLY A 96 16.61 6.11 17.99
C GLY A 96 15.27 6.02 18.72
N ALA A 97 14.62 4.87 18.67
CA ALA A 97 13.37 4.63 19.39
C ALA A 97 13.34 3.23 20.03
N ASP A 98 12.56 3.13 21.09
CA ASP A 98 12.22 1.88 21.76
C ASP A 98 10.71 1.65 21.67
N VAL A 99 10.29 0.38 21.67
CA VAL A 99 8.92 -0.02 22.00
C VAL A 99 8.88 -0.50 23.45
N ALA A 100 7.85 -0.10 24.20
CA ALA A 100 7.61 -0.58 25.55
C ALA A 100 6.14 -0.98 25.74
N ARG A 101 5.87 -1.92 26.64
CA ARG A 101 4.53 -2.21 27.13
C ARG A 101 4.17 -1.27 28.28
N VAL A 102 2.88 -0.92 28.38
CA VAL A 102 2.34 -0.17 29.51
C VAL A 102 1.77 -1.16 30.53
N ASP A 103 2.22 -1.07 31.78
CA ASP A 103 1.72 -1.85 32.90
C ASP A 103 1.36 -0.90 34.04
N GLY A 104 0.07 -0.62 34.19
CA GLY A 104 -0.41 0.47 35.03
C GLY A 104 0.19 1.81 34.64
N ASP A 105 0.89 2.48 35.55
CA ASP A 105 1.59 3.74 35.32
C ASP A 105 3.06 3.56 34.90
N SER A 106 3.49 2.35 34.62
CA SER A 106 4.89 2.00 34.35
C SER A 106 5.10 1.53 32.92
N LEU A 107 6.28 1.85 32.37
CA LEU A 107 6.75 1.32 31.08
C LEU A 107 7.68 0.13 31.35
N VAL A 108 7.33 -1.03 30.80
CA VAL A 108 8.08 -2.27 31.00
C VAL A 108 8.51 -2.87 29.66
N GLY A 109 9.55 -3.70 29.68
CA GLY A 109 9.98 -4.48 28.52
C GLY A 109 10.41 -3.60 27.33
N ARG A 110 11.23 -2.56 27.61
CA ARG A 110 11.73 -1.66 26.54
C ARG A 110 12.64 -2.41 25.58
N THR A 111 12.31 -2.35 24.29
CA THR A 111 13.04 -3.00 23.21
C THR A 111 13.42 -1.94 22.17
N PRO A 112 14.73 -1.70 21.93
CA PRO A 112 15.18 -0.79 20.90
C PRO A 112 14.81 -1.28 19.50
N ILE A 113 14.55 -0.35 18.56
CA ILE A 113 14.13 -0.60 17.19
C ILE A 113 15.16 -0.03 16.22
N ASP A 114 15.55 -0.81 15.20
CA ASP A 114 16.41 -0.37 14.11
C ASP A 114 15.61 0.00 12.86
N VAL A 115 14.52 -0.72 12.61
CA VAL A 115 13.64 -0.52 11.43
C VAL A 115 12.20 -0.94 11.74
N ALA A 116 11.23 -0.21 11.19
CA ALA A 116 9.82 -0.58 11.25
C ALA A 116 9.34 -1.15 9.90
N PHE A 117 8.48 -2.16 9.96
CA PHE A 117 7.71 -2.64 8.82
C PHE A 117 6.24 -2.51 9.15
N ALA A 118 5.61 -1.44 8.63
CA ALA A 118 4.17 -1.22 8.77
C ALA A 118 3.43 -1.92 7.64
N LEU A 119 2.64 -2.93 8.00
CA LEU A 119 1.79 -3.70 7.09
C LEU A 119 0.35 -3.17 7.15
N LEU A 120 0.21 -1.85 7.24
CA LEU A 120 -1.07 -1.16 7.35
C LEU A 120 -1.54 -0.75 5.95
N HIS A 121 -2.81 -0.95 5.67
CA HIS A 121 -3.42 -0.58 4.39
C HIS A 121 -4.41 0.58 4.56
N GLY A 122 -4.51 1.43 3.52
CA GLY A 122 -5.43 2.55 3.48
C GLY A 122 -5.10 3.67 4.47
N PRO A 123 -6.13 4.36 5.03
CA PRO A 123 -5.95 5.49 5.94
C PRO A 123 -5.06 5.16 7.14
N PHE A 124 -4.20 6.11 7.51
CA PHE A 124 -3.16 6.02 8.54
C PHE A 124 -1.99 5.08 8.21
N GLY A 125 -2.13 4.19 7.22
CA GLY A 125 -1.09 3.25 6.80
C GLY A 125 -0.34 3.71 5.55
N GLU A 126 -1.07 4.14 4.52
CA GLU A 126 -0.53 4.49 3.20
C GLU A 126 -0.58 6.00 2.89
N ASP A 127 -1.07 6.83 3.80
CA ASP A 127 -1.33 8.26 3.61
C ASP A 127 -0.22 9.20 4.14
N GLY A 128 0.91 8.65 4.58
CA GLY A 128 2.01 9.41 5.17
C GLY A 128 1.93 9.58 6.69
N THR A 129 0.82 9.21 7.34
CA THR A 129 0.61 9.41 8.77
C THR A 129 1.55 8.56 9.63
N ILE A 130 1.59 7.24 9.41
CA ILE A 130 2.50 6.34 10.14
C ILE A 130 3.96 6.62 9.78
N GLN A 131 4.24 6.97 8.52
CA GLN A 131 5.56 7.35 8.05
C GLN A 131 6.05 8.60 8.77
N GLY A 132 5.19 9.61 8.94
CA GLY A 132 5.49 10.81 9.71
C GLY A 132 5.79 10.53 11.19
N LEU A 133 5.08 9.57 11.79
CA LEU A 133 5.38 9.12 13.15
C LEU A 133 6.80 8.51 13.22
N PHE A 134 7.15 7.64 12.27
CA PHE A 134 8.49 7.02 12.25
C PHE A 134 9.60 8.05 12.01
N GLU A 135 9.39 9.05 11.13
CA GLU A 135 10.34 10.16 10.94
C GLU A 135 10.56 10.93 12.25
N MET A 136 9.48 11.31 12.96
CA MET A 136 9.56 12.01 14.23
C MET A 136 10.24 11.16 15.32
N MET A 137 10.03 9.85 15.29
CA MET A 137 10.67 8.91 16.22
C MET A 137 12.09 8.54 15.81
N GLY A 138 12.57 8.95 14.62
CA GLY A 138 13.89 8.60 14.10
C GLY A 138 14.06 7.11 13.89
N VAL A 139 13.05 6.45 13.39
CA VAL A 139 13.02 5.03 13.03
C VAL A 139 13.03 4.92 11.52
N ARG A 140 13.92 4.09 10.98
CA ARG A 140 13.86 3.68 9.57
C ARG A 140 12.63 2.84 9.35
N TYR A 141 12.06 2.86 8.15
CA TYR A 141 10.87 2.05 7.85
C TYR A 141 10.88 1.56 6.40
N VAL A 142 10.21 0.44 6.19
CA VAL A 142 9.99 -0.15 4.86
C VAL A 142 8.95 0.67 4.10
N GLY A 143 9.18 0.86 2.80
CA GLY A 143 8.21 1.46 1.89
C GLY A 143 8.40 2.95 1.65
N ALA A 144 7.38 3.57 1.09
CA ALA A 144 7.35 4.96 0.64
C ALA A 144 7.51 5.96 1.78
N GLY A 145 8.08 7.14 1.50
CA GLY A 145 8.18 8.26 2.44
C GLY A 145 6.87 8.98 2.65
N VAL A 146 6.87 10.00 3.52
CA VAL A 146 5.67 10.78 3.88
C VAL A 146 4.98 11.38 2.67
N LEU A 147 5.73 12.10 1.83
CA LEU A 147 5.17 12.78 0.65
C LEU A 147 4.63 11.79 -0.37
N SER A 148 5.42 10.78 -0.72
CA SER A 148 5.04 9.78 -1.72
C SER A 148 3.79 9.02 -1.28
N SER A 149 3.72 8.61 -0.01
CA SER A 149 2.54 7.95 0.56
C SER A 149 1.29 8.84 0.46
N ALA A 150 1.39 10.12 0.88
CA ALA A 150 0.27 11.03 0.83
C ALA A 150 -0.21 11.32 -0.61
N VAL A 151 0.72 11.48 -1.55
CA VAL A 151 0.39 11.71 -2.97
C VAL A 151 -0.25 10.46 -3.59
N CYS A 152 0.29 9.27 -3.33
CA CYS A 152 -0.24 8.03 -3.91
C CYS A 152 -1.61 7.67 -3.32
N GLN A 153 -1.89 8.03 -2.08
CA GLN A 153 -3.20 7.79 -1.47
C GLN A 153 -4.29 8.68 -2.05
N ASP A 154 -3.98 9.92 -2.45
CA ASP A 154 -4.94 10.84 -3.08
C ASP A 154 -4.89 10.69 -4.60
N LYS A 155 -5.92 10.04 -5.17
CA LYS A 155 -6.01 9.76 -6.62
C LYS A 155 -5.91 11.02 -7.48
N GLY A 156 -6.46 12.14 -6.99
CA GLY A 156 -6.39 13.42 -7.69
C GLY A 156 -4.97 13.98 -7.70
N ALA A 157 -4.29 14.01 -6.55
CA ALA A 157 -2.92 14.46 -6.42
C ALA A 157 -1.96 13.57 -7.24
N MET A 158 -2.14 12.24 -7.15
CA MET A 158 -1.35 11.27 -7.91
C MET A 158 -1.46 11.51 -9.43
N LYS A 159 -2.67 11.65 -9.97
CA LYS A 159 -2.87 11.91 -11.40
C LYS A 159 -2.34 13.26 -11.84
N GLN A 160 -2.39 14.28 -10.98
CA GLN A 160 -1.73 15.57 -11.25
C GLN A 160 -0.21 15.41 -11.36
N GLN A 161 0.41 14.61 -10.48
CA GLN A 161 1.84 14.29 -10.60
C GLN A 161 2.13 13.47 -11.85
N PHE A 162 1.29 12.51 -12.23
CA PHE A 162 1.44 11.83 -13.52
C PHE A 162 1.47 12.81 -14.69
N ALA A 163 0.56 13.78 -14.71
CA ALA A 163 0.53 14.79 -15.77
C ALA A 163 1.78 15.68 -15.79
N VAL A 164 2.33 16.09 -14.63
CA VAL A 164 3.57 16.87 -14.54
C VAL A 164 4.79 16.13 -15.12
N HIS A 165 4.78 14.80 -15.04
CA HIS A 165 5.87 13.94 -15.52
C HIS A 165 5.59 13.27 -16.88
N ASP A 166 4.60 13.78 -17.63
CA ASP A 166 4.20 13.24 -18.95
C ASP A 166 3.94 11.72 -18.90
N LEU A 167 3.28 11.28 -17.83
CA LEU A 167 2.85 9.89 -17.65
C LEU A 167 1.39 9.76 -18.09
N PRO A 168 1.06 8.83 -19.01
CA PRO A 168 -0.28 8.71 -19.57
C PRO A 168 -1.27 8.19 -18.53
N THR A 169 -2.42 8.87 -18.39
CA THR A 169 -3.55 8.45 -17.54
C THR A 169 -4.87 8.77 -18.24
N GLY A 170 -5.96 8.13 -17.81
CA GLY A 170 -7.30 8.42 -18.32
C GLY A 170 -7.80 9.82 -17.91
N PRO A 171 -8.74 10.41 -18.65
CA PRO A 171 -9.35 11.70 -18.32
C PRO A 171 -10.12 11.64 -16.98
N TYR A 172 -10.08 12.74 -16.23
CA TYR A 172 -10.74 12.83 -14.92
C TYR A 172 -11.10 14.25 -14.54
N VAL A 173 -12.04 14.38 -13.59
CA VAL A 173 -12.41 15.64 -12.95
C VAL A 173 -12.33 15.47 -11.43
N ILE A 174 -11.63 16.40 -10.75
CA ILE A 174 -11.62 16.50 -9.29
C ILE A 174 -12.76 17.42 -8.86
N VAL A 175 -13.55 17.00 -7.89
CA VAL A 175 -14.64 17.75 -7.28
C VAL A 175 -14.35 17.88 -5.79
N THR A 176 -13.96 19.08 -5.36
CA THR A 176 -13.75 19.36 -3.93
C THR A 176 -15.07 19.63 -3.23
N ASP A 177 -15.10 19.48 -1.90
CA ASP A 177 -16.27 19.80 -1.08
C ASP A 177 -16.76 21.25 -1.30
N ALA A 178 -15.84 22.19 -1.34
CA ALA A 178 -16.15 23.60 -1.56
C ALA A 178 -16.76 23.84 -2.95
N GLN A 179 -16.24 23.23 -4.01
CA GLN A 179 -16.79 23.36 -5.36
C GLN A 179 -18.20 22.78 -5.45
N TRP A 180 -18.40 21.57 -4.93
CA TRP A 180 -19.70 20.93 -4.95
C TRP A 180 -20.75 21.69 -4.16
N THR A 181 -20.36 22.24 -3.00
CA THR A 181 -21.28 23.00 -2.14
C THR A 181 -21.64 24.36 -2.74
N SER A 182 -20.71 25.02 -3.44
CA SER A 182 -20.91 26.35 -4.01
C SER A 182 -21.63 26.33 -5.36
N ASP A 183 -21.30 25.39 -6.25
CA ASP A 183 -21.81 25.30 -7.62
C ASP A 183 -21.79 23.88 -8.16
N PRO A 184 -22.80 23.05 -7.80
CA PRO A 184 -22.92 21.69 -8.31
C PRO A 184 -23.06 21.63 -9.84
N ASP A 185 -23.74 22.60 -10.44
CA ASP A 185 -24.02 22.62 -11.88
C ASP A 185 -22.73 22.83 -12.68
N ALA A 186 -21.83 23.69 -12.22
CA ALA A 186 -20.50 23.83 -12.82
C ALA A 186 -19.68 22.54 -12.69
N CYS A 187 -19.76 21.82 -11.57
CA CYS A 187 -19.11 20.53 -11.40
C CYS A 187 -19.66 19.51 -12.40
N LEU A 188 -20.99 19.39 -12.52
CA LEU A 188 -21.64 18.49 -13.47
C LEU A 188 -21.34 18.82 -14.92
N SER A 189 -21.24 20.11 -15.26
CA SER A 189 -20.83 20.56 -16.59
C SER A 189 -19.42 20.08 -16.96
N ARG A 190 -18.46 20.22 -16.05
CA ARG A 190 -17.08 19.71 -16.25
C ARG A 190 -17.05 18.18 -16.38
N ILE A 191 -17.83 17.46 -15.56
CA ILE A 191 -17.91 16.00 -15.66
C ILE A 191 -18.53 15.60 -16.99
N GLY A 192 -19.49 16.37 -17.52
CA GLY A 192 -20.13 16.13 -18.80
C GLY A 192 -19.20 16.29 -20.02
N GLU A 193 -17.99 16.84 -19.85
CA GLU A 193 -16.94 16.86 -20.89
C GLU A 193 -16.24 15.50 -21.02
N LEU A 194 -16.37 14.61 -20.02
CA LEU A 194 -15.87 13.24 -20.07
C LEU A 194 -16.88 12.32 -20.75
N GLU A 195 -16.40 11.28 -21.42
CA GLU A 195 -17.25 10.24 -22.00
C GLU A 195 -17.73 9.24 -20.96
N ALA A 196 -19.01 8.84 -21.04
CA ALA A 196 -19.56 7.78 -20.21
C ALA A 196 -19.01 6.37 -20.64
N PRO A 197 -18.95 5.38 -19.74
CA PRO A 197 -19.38 5.45 -18.34
C PRO A 197 -18.39 6.23 -17.47
N TRP A 198 -18.87 6.80 -16.37
CA TRP A 198 -18.04 7.46 -15.38
C TRP A 198 -17.87 6.58 -14.15
N PHE A 199 -16.69 6.64 -13.53
CA PHE A 199 -16.43 6.06 -12.22
C PHE A 199 -16.26 7.19 -11.19
N VAL A 200 -17.24 7.30 -10.31
CA VAL A 200 -17.26 8.27 -9.21
C VAL A 200 -16.63 7.62 -7.99
N LYS A 201 -15.57 8.21 -7.46
CA LYS A 201 -14.73 7.60 -6.41
C LYS A 201 -14.41 8.62 -5.31
N PRO A 202 -14.34 8.21 -4.02
CA PRO A 202 -13.64 9.00 -3.00
C PRO A 202 -12.18 9.20 -3.44
N ALA A 203 -11.62 10.41 -3.27
CA ALA A 203 -10.25 10.68 -3.72
C ALA A 203 -9.21 9.83 -2.94
N ARG A 204 -9.44 9.61 -1.64
CA ARG A 204 -8.54 8.90 -0.72
C ARG A 204 -9.12 7.59 -0.20
N GLY A 205 -9.94 6.93 -1.01
CA GLY A 205 -10.51 5.62 -0.71
C GLY A 205 -9.64 4.48 -1.23
N GLY A 206 -9.52 3.41 -0.44
CA GLY A 206 -8.92 2.12 -0.82
C GLY A 206 -9.99 1.04 -1.06
N SER A 207 -9.56 -0.15 -1.51
CA SER A 207 -10.39 -1.36 -1.63
C SER A 207 -11.74 -1.18 -2.30
N SER A 208 -11.82 -0.30 -3.31
CA SER A 208 -13.03 0.01 -4.07
C SER A 208 -14.21 0.53 -3.24
N MET A 209 -13.99 0.95 -1.98
CA MET A 209 -15.06 1.48 -1.13
C MET A 209 -15.58 2.81 -1.65
N GLY A 210 -16.91 2.92 -1.76
CA GLY A 210 -17.59 4.14 -2.20
C GLY A 210 -17.48 4.45 -3.70
N ILE A 211 -17.00 3.50 -4.52
CA ILE A 211 -16.93 3.65 -5.97
C ILE A 211 -18.30 3.32 -6.60
N THR A 212 -18.74 4.19 -7.50
CA THR A 212 -19.98 3.98 -8.25
C THR A 212 -19.73 4.16 -9.75
N ARG A 213 -20.12 3.17 -10.54
CA ARG A 213 -20.15 3.27 -12.00
C ARG A 213 -21.46 3.92 -12.44
N VAL A 214 -21.37 5.00 -13.21
CA VAL A 214 -22.50 5.81 -13.67
C VAL A 214 -22.51 5.84 -15.20
N THR A 215 -23.68 5.71 -15.80
CA THR A 215 -23.86 5.71 -17.26
C THR A 215 -24.74 6.85 -17.77
N THR A 216 -25.45 7.52 -16.86
CA THR A 216 -26.33 8.66 -17.19
C THR A 216 -26.00 9.86 -16.30
N THR A 217 -26.10 11.06 -16.83
CA THR A 217 -25.81 12.29 -16.07
C THR A 217 -26.78 12.51 -14.92
N VAL A 218 -27.99 11.94 -15.00
CA VAL A 218 -29.03 12.05 -13.95
C VAL A 218 -28.60 11.37 -12.65
N ASP A 219 -27.77 10.32 -12.73
CA ASP A 219 -27.32 9.55 -11.57
C ASP A 219 -26.06 10.14 -10.91
N LEU A 220 -25.36 11.07 -11.58
CA LEU A 220 -24.12 11.67 -11.07
C LEU A 220 -24.27 12.33 -9.70
N PRO A 221 -25.31 13.15 -9.42
CA PRO A 221 -25.46 13.78 -8.11
C PRO A 221 -25.58 12.78 -6.96
N ALA A 222 -26.28 11.67 -7.17
CA ALA A 222 -26.44 10.62 -6.16
C ALA A 222 -25.11 9.87 -5.94
N ALA A 223 -24.38 9.54 -7.00
CA ALA A 223 -23.08 8.90 -6.91
C ALA A 223 -22.04 9.78 -6.21
N ILE A 224 -21.99 11.08 -6.51
CA ILE A 224 -21.12 12.06 -5.84
C ILE A 224 -21.49 12.17 -4.37
N ALA A 225 -22.79 12.25 -4.02
CA ALA A 225 -23.23 12.28 -2.63
C ALA A 225 -22.80 11.03 -1.87
N GLN A 226 -22.88 9.86 -2.49
CA GLN A 226 -22.41 8.59 -1.91
C GLN A 226 -20.90 8.59 -1.69
N ALA A 227 -20.10 8.97 -2.67
CA ALA A 227 -18.64 9.03 -2.55
C ALA A 227 -18.20 10.03 -1.45
N ARG A 228 -18.92 11.16 -1.31
CA ARG A 228 -18.68 12.16 -0.27
C ARG A 228 -18.96 11.69 1.15
N CYS A 229 -19.67 10.57 1.34
CA CYS A 229 -19.79 9.95 2.67
C CYS A 229 -18.47 9.34 3.16
N PHE A 230 -17.54 9.06 2.23
CA PHE A 230 -16.24 8.46 2.53
C PHE A 230 -15.10 9.50 2.52
N ASP A 231 -15.16 10.46 1.60
CA ASP A 231 -14.17 11.53 1.46
C ASP A 231 -14.85 12.80 0.93
N PRO A 232 -14.66 13.96 1.56
CA PRO A 232 -15.21 15.23 1.06
C PRO A 232 -14.69 15.60 -0.35
N GLN A 233 -13.54 15.07 -0.78
CA GLN A 233 -13.04 15.21 -2.14
C GLN A 233 -13.38 13.95 -2.96
N VAL A 234 -13.92 14.17 -4.16
CA VAL A 234 -14.32 13.12 -5.10
C VAL A 234 -13.52 13.27 -6.39
N ILE A 235 -13.12 12.15 -6.99
CA ILE A 235 -12.63 12.10 -8.36
C ILE A 235 -13.67 11.37 -9.23
N VAL A 236 -13.93 11.94 -10.40
CA VAL A 236 -14.76 11.31 -11.43
C VAL A 236 -13.88 11.01 -12.62
N GLU A 237 -13.76 9.76 -12.97
CA GLU A 237 -12.92 9.29 -14.06
C GLU A 237 -13.77 8.80 -15.23
N GLN A 238 -13.32 9.10 -16.44
CA GLN A 238 -13.83 8.44 -17.63
C GLN A 238 -13.53 6.94 -17.56
N GLY A 239 -14.55 6.12 -17.77
CA GLY A 239 -14.39 4.68 -17.71
C GLY A 239 -13.56 4.14 -18.88
N VAL A 240 -12.62 3.30 -18.55
CA VAL A 240 -11.79 2.60 -19.52
C VAL A 240 -12.53 1.34 -19.99
N VAL A 241 -13.00 1.34 -21.24
CA VAL A 241 -13.79 0.24 -21.81
C VAL A 241 -12.92 -0.60 -22.75
N GLY A 242 -12.95 -1.93 -22.54
CA GLY A 242 -12.26 -2.88 -23.42
C GLY A 242 -10.75 -3.01 -23.17
N ALA A 243 -10.20 -2.34 -22.18
CA ALA A 243 -8.83 -2.56 -21.75
C ALA A 243 -8.73 -3.70 -20.73
N ARG A 244 -7.54 -4.26 -20.59
CA ARG A 244 -7.16 -5.29 -19.60
C ARG A 244 -6.57 -4.59 -18.38
N GLU A 245 -6.85 -5.11 -17.19
CA GLU A 245 -6.25 -4.62 -15.93
C GLU A 245 -4.95 -5.39 -15.67
N VAL A 246 -3.82 -4.67 -15.70
CA VAL A 246 -2.48 -5.25 -15.63
C VAL A 246 -1.69 -4.57 -14.52
N GLU A 247 -1.18 -5.38 -13.60
CA GLU A 247 -0.42 -4.95 -12.44
C GLU A 247 1.07 -5.28 -12.60
N CYS A 248 1.95 -4.34 -12.23
CA CYS A 248 3.39 -4.52 -12.23
C CYS A 248 3.97 -4.20 -10.86
N ALA A 249 4.75 -5.12 -10.29
CA ALA A 249 5.45 -4.90 -9.03
C ALA A 249 6.78 -4.17 -9.27
N VAL A 250 7.00 -3.09 -8.52
CA VAL A 250 8.28 -2.35 -8.54
C VAL A 250 8.95 -2.47 -7.19
N LEU A 251 10.24 -2.76 -7.19
CA LEU A 251 11.12 -2.85 -6.02
C LEU A 251 12.25 -1.84 -6.14
N GLY A 252 12.44 -1.03 -5.11
CA GLY A 252 13.58 -0.14 -5.01
C GLY A 252 14.92 -0.89 -5.10
N SER A 253 15.99 -0.16 -5.34
CA SER A 253 17.34 -0.73 -5.45
C SER A 253 18.31 0.08 -4.59
N LEU A 254 19.26 -0.61 -3.95
CA LEU A 254 20.39 0.05 -3.26
C LEU A 254 21.40 0.62 -4.24
N VAL A 255 21.44 0.08 -5.46
CA VAL A 255 22.38 0.50 -6.51
C VAL A 255 21.64 0.50 -7.85
N GLY A 256 21.55 1.67 -8.47
CA GLY A 256 20.94 1.83 -9.79
C GLY A 256 19.43 2.07 -9.76
N ALA A 257 18.77 1.78 -10.87
CA ALA A 257 17.34 1.99 -11.05
C ALA A 257 16.50 0.96 -10.28
N PRO A 258 15.24 1.31 -9.91
CA PRO A 258 14.28 0.35 -9.42
C PRO A 258 14.07 -0.81 -10.40
N LEU A 259 13.69 -1.97 -9.85
CA LEU A 259 13.42 -3.18 -10.63
C LEU A 259 11.92 -3.35 -10.81
N ALA A 260 11.49 -3.72 -12.02
CA ALA A 260 10.12 -4.09 -12.32
C ALA A 260 10.02 -5.62 -12.56
N SER A 261 9.00 -6.24 -11.99
CA SER A 261 8.64 -7.64 -12.27
C SER A 261 8.15 -7.81 -13.71
N LEU A 262 7.89 -9.06 -14.12
CA LEU A 262 6.92 -9.28 -15.19
C LEU A 262 5.53 -8.83 -14.71
N PRO A 263 4.69 -8.25 -15.60
CA PRO A 263 3.34 -7.86 -15.22
C PRO A 263 2.43 -9.08 -15.10
N GLY A 264 1.40 -8.95 -14.25
CA GLY A 264 0.32 -9.91 -14.14
C GLY A 264 -1.01 -9.27 -14.47
N GLU A 265 -1.96 -10.06 -14.90
CA GLU A 265 -3.31 -9.65 -15.21
C GLU A 265 -4.30 -10.16 -14.17
N ILE A 266 -5.30 -9.34 -13.87
CA ILE A 266 -6.46 -9.73 -13.09
C ILE A 266 -7.59 -10.04 -14.07
N ASP A 267 -7.92 -11.32 -14.23
CA ASP A 267 -9.04 -11.75 -15.06
C ASP A 267 -10.26 -12.04 -14.17
N VAL A 268 -11.27 -11.18 -14.28
CA VAL A 268 -12.50 -11.24 -13.49
C VAL A 268 -13.62 -11.90 -14.29
N HIS A 269 -14.04 -13.10 -13.88
CA HIS A 269 -15.03 -13.92 -14.59
C HIS A 269 -16.49 -13.60 -14.20
N THR A 270 -16.78 -12.45 -13.61
CA THR A 270 -18.16 -12.04 -13.27
C THR A 270 -18.74 -11.07 -14.28
N GLU A 271 -20.05 -11.12 -14.48
CA GLU A 271 -20.76 -10.15 -15.34
C GLU A 271 -20.59 -8.69 -14.88
N SER A 272 -20.37 -8.47 -13.57
CA SER A 272 -20.17 -7.16 -12.98
C SER A 272 -18.78 -6.58 -13.28
N ARG A 273 -17.79 -7.42 -13.63
CA ARG A 273 -16.39 -7.03 -13.88
C ARG A 273 -15.83 -6.03 -12.86
N PHE A 274 -16.22 -6.16 -11.59
CA PHE A 274 -15.79 -5.26 -10.54
C PHE A 274 -14.96 -6.03 -9.52
N TYR A 275 -13.69 -5.66 -9.41
CA TYR A 275 -12.72 -6.27 -8.50
C TYR A 275 -12.82 -5.57 -7.13
N ASP A 276 -13.76 -6.01 -6.30
CA ASP A 276 -14.01 -5.46 -4.97
C ASP A 276 -13.20 -6.17 -3.87
N PHE A 277 -13.39 -5.72 -2.62
CA PHE A 277 -12.70 -6.28 -1.45
C PHE A 277 -12.92 -7.79 -1.28
N ALA A 278 -14.16 -8.26 -1.44
CA ALA A 278 -14.48 -9.67 -1.26
C ALA A 278 -13.78 -10.53 -2.32
N THR A 279 -13.75 -10.04 -3.56
CA THR A 279 -13.11 -10.68 -4.69
C THR A 279 -11.58 -10.75 -4.56
N LYS A 280 -10.98 -9.79 -3.84
CA LYS A 280 -9.52 -9.73 -3.63
C LYS A 280 -8.99 -10.73 -2.60
N TYR A 281 -9.76 -11.03 -1.55
CA TYR A 281 -9.19 -11.65 -0.35
C TYR A 281 -9.90 -12.90 0.14
N LEU A 282 -11.14 -13.17 -0.31
CA LEU A 282 -11.87 -14.35 0.12
C LEU A 282 -11.59 -15.54 -0.81
N PRO A 283 -11.52 -16.78 -0.28
CA PRO A 283 -11.41 -17.97 -1.10
C PRO A 283 -12.65 -18.16 -2.00
N ASP A 284 -12.47 -18.89 -3.10
CA ASP A 284 -13.53 -19.26 -4.06
C ASP A 284 -14.15 -18.09 -4.86
N GLN A 285 -13.43 -17.00 -5.04
CA GLN A 285 -13.87 -15.92 -5.91
C GLN A 285 -13.51 -16.21 -7.38
N PRO A 286 -14.37 -15.79 -8.34
CA PRO A 286 -14.15 -16.04 -9.77
C PRO A 286 -13.13 -15.04 -10.36
N VAL A 287 -11.90 -15.10 -9.88
CA VAL A 287 -10.80 -14.25 -10.33
C VAL A 287 -9.56 -15.10 -10.54
N ASP A 288 -9.01 -15.04 -11.73
CA ASP A 288 -7.74 -15.66 -12.06
C ASP A 288 -6.62 -14.61 -12.11
N LEU A 289 -5.49 -14.94 -11.48
CA LEU A 289 -4.26 -14.17 -11.60
C LEU A 289 -3.39 -14.83 -12.67
N VAL A 290 -3.30 -14.20 -13.84
CA VAL A 290 -2.50 -14.67 -14.96
C VAL A 290 -1.11 -14.05 -14.86
N ILE A 291 -0.11 -14.85 -14.51
CA ILE A 291 1.29 -14.40 -14.30
C ILE A 291 2.24 -15.32 -15.09
N PRO A 292 3.04 -14.77 -16.00
CA PRO A 292 2.97 -13.41 -16.56
C PRO A 292 1.67 -13.17 -17.32
N ALA A 293 1.27 -11.91 -17.46
CA ALA A 293 0.15 -11.52 -18.31
C ALA A 293 0.39 -11.97 -19.77
N ASP A 294 -0.64 -12.51 -20.42
CA ASP A 294 -0.57 -12.90 -21.82
C ASP A 294 -0.63 -11.68 -22.75
N LEU A 295 0.50 -11.00 -22.90
CA LEU A 295 0.69 -9.79 -23.68
C LEU A 295 1.89 -9.93 -24.63
N PRO A 296 1.91 -9.19 -25.76
CA PRO A 296 3.12 -9.10 -26.59
C PRO A 296 4.32 -8.55 -25.81
N ASP A 297 5.52 -9.03 -26.11
CA ASP A 297 6.77 -8.66 -25.40
C ASP A 297 7.00 -7.14 -25.35
N ASP A 298 6.71 -6.41 -26.43
CA ASP A 298 6.85 -4.96 -26.50
C ASP A 298 5.83 -4.23 -25.62
N VAL A 299 4.65 -4.82 -25.38
CA VAL A 299 3.65 -4.28 -24.44
C VAL A 299 4.09 -4.55 -23.00
N ILE A 300 4.61 -5.75 -22.70
CA ILE A 300 5.19 -6.09 -21.41
C ILE A 300 6.28 -5.08 -21.02
N GLU A 301 7.21 -4.79 -21.93
CA GLU A 301 8.27 -3.81 -21.66
C GLU A 301 7.71 -2.39 -21.46
N ARG A 302 6.71 -1.96 -22.24
CA ARG A 302 6.04 -0.66 -22.00
C ARG A 302 5.39 -0.57 -20.62
N VAL A 303 4.71 -1.62 -20.16
CA VAL A 303 4.14 -1.67 -18.81
C VAL A 303 5.24 -1.53 -17.76
N ARG A 304 6.34 -2.29 -17.89
CA ARG A 304 7.48 -2.27 -16.96
C ARG A 304 8.18 -0.92 -16.91
N GLU A 305 8.46 -0.33 -18.07
CA GLU A 305 9.08 0.99 -18.18
C GLU A 305 8.18 2.08 -17.57
N LEU A 306 6.88 2.02 -17.85
CA LEU A 306 5.91 2.97 -17.33
C LEU A 306 5.78 2.84 -15.80
N ALA A 307 5.79 1.61 -15.27
CA ALA A 307 5.76 1.35 -13.84
C ALA A 307 6.99 1.92 -13.12
N VAL A 308 8.19 1.71 -13.65
CA VAL A 308 9.43 2.29 -13.09
C VAL A 308 9.41 3.82 -13.17
N ARG A 309 8.97 4.39 -14.30
CA ARG A 309 8.83 5.85 -14.43
C ARG A 309 7.87 6.44 -13.42
N ALA A 310 6.71 5.81 -13.20
CA ALA A 310 5.73 6.26 -12.21
C ALA A 310 6.31 6.18 -10.79
N PHE A 311 6.98 5.09 -10.44
CA PHE A 311 7.65 4.90 -9.15
C PHE A 311 8.68 6.01 -8.86
N VAL A 312 9.52 6.33 -9.85
CA VAL A 312 10.55 7.39 -9.73
C VAL A 312 9.91 8.78 -9.69
N ALA A 313 8.93 9.05 -10.56
CA ALA A 313 8.26 10.35 -10.66
C ALA A 313 7.55 10.76 -9.36
N LEU A 314 6.99 9.79 -8.65
CA LEU A 314 6.33 10.01 -7.36
C LEU A 314 7.29 9.95 -6.16
N GLY A 315 8.59 9.75 -6.39
CA GLY A 315 9.60 9.64 -5.34
C GLY A 315 9.37 8.46 -4.40
N VAL A 316 8.81 7.37 -4.90
CA VAL A 316 8.52 6.18 -4.10
C VAL A 316 9.81 5.44 -3.78
N GLU A 317 9.89 4.87 -2.59
CA GLU A 317 11.01 4.04 -2.13
C GLU A 317 10.48 2.68 -1.65
N GLY A 318 11.35 1.70 -1.59
CA GLY A 318 11.04 0.34 -1.11
C GLY A 318 10.23 -0.44 -2.11
N LEU A 319 8.92 -0.32 -2.10
CA LEU A 319 8.02 -1.11 -2.93
C LEU A 319 6.84 -0.29 -3.44
N ALA A 320 6.29 -0.71 -4.58
CA ALA A 320 4.96 -0.30 -5.04
C ALA A 320 4.40 -1.31 -6.03
N ARG A 321 3.06 -1.41 -6.10
CA ARG A 321 2.35 -2.02 -7.21
C ARG A 321 1.80 -0.91 -8.08
N VAL A 322 2.11 -0.97 -9.36
CA VAL A 322 1.61 -0.03 -10.36
C VAL A 322 0.54 -0.72 -11.18
N ASP A 323 -0.65 -0.17 -11.15
CA ASP A 323 -1.83 -0.70 -11.82
C ASP A 323 -2.07 0.07 -13.10
N THR A 324 -2.20 -0.64 -14.22
CA THR A 324 -2.31 -0.08 -15.56
C THR A 324 -3.52 -0.64 -16.29
N PHE A 325 -3.99 0.11 -17.29
CA PHE A 325 -4.91 -0.39 -18.31
C PHE A 325 -4.16 -0.57 -19.63
N VAL A 326 -4.31 -1.75 -20.23
CA VAL A 326 -3.72 -2.11 -21.52
C VAL A 326 -4.84 -2.28 -22.55
N PHE A 327 -4.84 -1.41 -23.56
CA PHE A 327 -5.82 -1.44 -24.65
C PHE A 327 -5.46 -2.49 -25.71
N PRO A 328 -6.44 -2.92 -26.54
CA PRO A 328 -6.19 -3.90 -27.61
C PRO A 328 -5.15 -3.47 -28.66
N ASP A 329 -4.95 -2.17 -28.84
CA ASP A 329 -3.93 -1.62 -29.76
C ASP A 329 -2.53 -1.55 -29.12
N GLY A 330 -2.38 -2.04 -27.88
CA GLY A 330 -1.15 -2.00 -27.10
C GLY A 330 -0.85 -0.68 -26.41
N THR A 331 -1.75 0.29 -26.43
CA THR A 331 -1.64 1.52 -25.62
C THR A 331 -1.74 1.15 -24.14
N VAL A 332 -0.86 1.74 -23.31
CA VAL A 332 -0.81 1.52 -21.86
C VAL A 332 -1.02 2.86 -21.15
N ILE A 333 -1.93 2.91 -20.19
CA ILE A 333 -2.13 4.07 -19.31
C ILE A 333 -2.10 3.66 -17.84
N LEU A 334 -1.66 4.58 -16.98
CA LEU A 334 -1.67 4.39 -15.53
C LEU A 334 -3.09 4.54 -14.96
N ASN A 335 -3.45 3.62 -14.08
CA ASN A 335 -4.61 3.74 -13.22
C ASN A 335 -4.20 4.37 -11.88
N GLU A 336 -3.42 3.63 -11.09
CA GLU A 336 -2.95 4.06 -9.77
C GLU A 336 -1.62 3.40 -9.40
N LEU A 337 -1.01 3.88 -8.31
CA LEU A 337 0.18 3.31 -7.70
C LEU A 337 -0.09 3.10 -6.20
N ASN A 338 0.11 1.87 -5.74
CA ASN A 338 -0.13 1.45 -4.36
C ASN A 338 1.19 1.28 -3.61
N THR A 339 1.42 2.05 -2.56
CA THR A 339 2.69 2.08 -1.81
C THR A 339 2.83 0.96 -0.79
N MET A 340 1.72 0.34 -0.37
CA MET A 340 1.68 -0.88 0.42
C MET A 340 0.63 -1.82 -0.16
N PRO A 341 0.92 -2.49 -1.28
CA PRO A 341 -0.01 -3.42 -1.91
C PRO A 341 -0.29 -4.62 -1.01
N GLY A 342 -1.34 -5.40 -1.31
CA GLY A 342 -1.57 -6.68 -0.66
C GLY A 342 -0.28 -7.51 -0.62
N PHE A 343 0.15 -7.92 0.57
CA PHE A 343 1.48 -8.49 0.79
C PHE A 343 1.42 -9.86 1.49
N THR A 344 0.30 -10.58 1.41
CA THR A 344 0.29 -12.00 1.76
C THR A 344 1.04 -12.81 0.70
N ALA A 345 1.53 -13.99 1.04
CA ALA A 345 2.25 -14.85 0.07
C ALA A 345 1.42 -15.19 -1.20
N THR A 346 0.09 -15.07 -1.12
CA THR A 346 -0.84 -15.31 -2.22
C THR A 346 -1.28 -14.05 -2.97
N SER A 347 -0.92 -12.86 -2.48
CA SER A 347 -1.23 -11.58 -3.12
C SER A 347 -0.44 -11.38 -4.41
N MET A 348 -0.96 -10.55 -5.31
CA MET A 348 -0.35 -10.30 -6.62
C MET A 348 1.10 -9.83 -6.49
N TYR A 349 1.40 -8.83 -5.64
CA TYR A 349 2.75 -8.26 -5.56
C TYR A 349 3.84 -9.31 -5.25
N PRO A 350 3.74 -10.16 -4.21
CA PRO A 350 4.72 -11.23 -3.99
C PRO A 350 4.74 -12.29 -5.10
N LYS A 351 3.58 -12.63 -5.67
CA LYS A 351 3.52 -13.60 -6.79
C LYS A 351 4.24 -13.11 -8.03
N LEU A 352 4.15 -11.82 -8.34
CA LEU A 352 4.89 -11.22 -9.47
C LEU A 352 6.40 -11.34 -9.28
N TRP A 353 6.89 -11.21 -8.04
CA TRP A 353 8.31 -11.39 -7.73
C TRP A 353 8.72 -12.87 -7.74
N ASP A 354 7.88 -13.77 -7.24
CA ASP A 354 8.12 -15.21 -7.29
C ASP A 354 8.24 -15.71 -8.73
N ALA A 355 7.41 -15.22 -9.64
CA ALA A 355 7.46 -15.55 -11.07
C ALA A 355 8.79 -15.15 -11.76
N VAL A 356 9.56 -14.23 -11.21
CA VAL A 356 10.89 -13.84 -11.68
C VAL A 356 12.03 -14.36 -10.77
N GLY A 357 11.72 -15.32 -9.89
CA GLY A 357 12.70 -16.04 -9.07
C GLY A 357 13.06 -15.35 -7.75
N VAL A 358 12.33 -14.33 -7.31
CA VAL A 358 12.50 -13.71 -6.00
C VAL A 358 11.49 -14.28 -5.02
N ALA A 359 11.91 -15.27 -4.25
CA ALA A 359 11.07 -15.92 -3.25
C ALA A 359 10.59 -14.93 -2.16
N TYR A 360 9.44 -15.23 -1.54
CA TYR A 360 8.82 -14.33 -0.55
C TYR A 360 9.75 -13.97 0.62
N THR A 361 10.51 -14.92 1.16
CA THR A 361 11.53 -14.69 2.21
C THR A 361 12.61 -13.72 1.74
N GLU A 362 13.08 -13.87 0.51
CA GLU A 362 14.08 -12.99 -0.08
C GLU A 362 13.50 -11.58 -0.31
N LEU A 363 12.26 -11.48 -0.78
CA LEU A 363 11.58 -10.21 -0.97
C LEU A 363 11.46 -9.42 0.34
N VAL A 364 11.01 -10.07 1.42
CA VAL A 364 10.95 -9.46 2.77
C VAL A 364 12.33 -8.99 3.22
N THR A 365 13.34 -9.81 3.01
CA THR A 365 14.73 -9.48 3.37
C THR A 365 15.25 -8.27 2.59
N ARG A 366 15.05 -8.23 1.28
CA ARG A 366 15.45 -7.09 0.43
C ARG A 366 14.77 -5.78 0.85
N LEU A 367 13.48 -5.82 1.20
CA LEU A 367 12.75 -4.66 1.68
C LEU A 367 13.30 -4.11 3.00
N LEU A 368 13.66 -4.99 3.93
CA LEU A 368 14.30 -4.60 5.18
C LEU A 368 15.71 -4.03 4.95
N ASP A 369 16.49 -4.62 4.04
CA ASP A 369 17.82 -4.12 3.68
C ASP A 369 17.74 -2.71 3.05
N LEU A 370 16.78 -2.48 2.15
CA LEU A 370 16.50 -1.17 1.59
C LEU A 370 16.18 -0.15 2.69
N ALA A 371 15.33 -0.52 3.63
CA ALA A 371 14.96 0.35 4.74
C ALA A 371 16.12 0.64 5.68
N LEU A 372 16.92 -0.37 6.03
CA LEU A 372 18.10 -0.22 6.89
C LEU A 372 19.19 0.65 6.28
N ALA A 373 19.33 0.64 4.95
CA ALA A 373 20.28 1.49 4.22
C ALA A 373 19.84 2.95 4.13
N ARG A 374 18.58 3.25 4.44
CA ARG A 374 18.02 4.61 4.41
C ARG A 374 18.73 5.53 5.41
N PRO A 375 19.19 6.74 5.02
CA PRO A 375 19.59 7.75 5.99
C PRO A 375 18.37 8.19 6.84
N LEU A 376 18.60 8.55 8.08
CA LEU A 376 17.60 9.19 8.94
C LEU A 376 17.54 10.69 8.65
N GLY A 377 16.36 11.29 8.74
CA GLY A 377 16.15 12.73 8.60
C GLY A 377 14.98 13.09 7.68
N PRO A 378 14.57 14.36 7.65
CA PRO A 378 13.45 14.83 6.83
C PRO A 378 13.66 14.56 5.35
N ARG A 379 12.57 14.18 4.66
CA ARG A 379 12.56 13.87 3.22
C ARG A 379 11.31 14.40 2.56
#